data_dc73044b9b6bd1aa91d9ba4fee668074
#
_entry.id   dc73044b9b6bd1aa91d9ba4fee668074
#
_cell.length_a   1.000
_cell.length_b   1.000
_cell.length_c   1.000
_cell.angle_alpha   90.00
_cell.angle_beta   90.00
_cell.angle_gamma   90.00
#
_symmetry.space_group_name_H-M   'P 1'
#
loop_
_entity.id
_entity.type
_entity.pdbx_description
1 polymer ?
#
loop_
_entity_poly.entity_id
_entity_poly.type
_entity_poly.pdbx_seq_one_letter_code
_entity_poly.pdbx_strand_id
1 'polypeptide(L)'
;MLNDVTASGLKLTLGHLYPDQLNLYGDRGNILTLRQRCQRRGIELRVVGLGIGDALAPDEYDMLFIGGGQDKEQAPVAQDLHDMKGIGLWAAIEDDMPVLAVCGGYQLLAHYYRPASGPDMRGLGVFDAWTIHKGPRIPRCIGNVAIRWHGSTLVGFENHGGRTYLGTAKPLGKVLKGHGNNSEDATEGAVYRNAYGTYLHGSLLPKNPHFADYLISLALQRTYSSTLPPAFFGDQQHNGATPFPHNRGEEQDAMDAEPKPLAGLAPLDDTLEWEAHASLLERMGLYNAAVDALRHLEPAEAQRVPTERSL
;
A
#
# COMPACT_ATOMS: atom_id res chain seq x y z
N MET A 1 -14.76 25.15 -23.51
CA MET A 1 -13.42 24.53 -23.53
C MET A 1 -13.05 24.29 -22.08
N LEU A 2 -13.27 23.08 -21.57
CA LEU A 2 -12.72 22.65 -20.30
C LEU A 2 -11.21 22.54 -20.53
N ASN A 3 -10.43 23.44 -19.94
CA ASN A 3 -8.99 23.27 -19.92
C ASN A 3 -8.73 21.93 -19.24
N ASP A 4 -8.14 20.97 -19.96
CA ASP A 4 -7.67 19.70 -19.41
C ASP A 4 -6.67 20.02 -18.29
N VAL A 5 -7.14 20.03 -17.06
CA VAL A 5 -6.29 20.22 -15.89
C VAL A 5 -5.54 18.91 -15.69
N THR A 6 -4.28 18.88 -16.08
CA THR A 6 -3.40 17.73 -15.94
C THR A 6 -2.56 17.85 -14.67
N ALA A 7 -2.02 16.73 -14.19
CA ALA A 7 -1.11 16.69 -13.05
C ALA A 7 0.29 17.26 -13.36
N SER A 8 0.53 17.73 -14.59
CA SER A 8 1.85 18.25 -15.01
C SER A 8 2.24 19.50 -14.24
N GLY A 9 3.48 19.54 -13.74
CA GLY A 9 4.03 20.64 -12.96
C GLY A 9 3.75 20.58 -11.46
N LEU A 10 2.95 19.61 -10.99
CA LEU A 10 2.74 19.37 -9.56
C LEU A 10 4.00 18.78 -8.90
N LYS A 11 4.11 18.94 -7.60
CA LYS A 11 5.24 18.45 -6.80
C LYS A 11 4.73 17.65 -5.61
N LEU A 12 5.43 16.55 -5.33
CA LEU A 12 5.21 15.73 -4.15
C LEU A 12 6.55 15.44 -3.47
N THR A 13 6.54 15.29 -2.15
CA THR A 13 7.68 14.85 -1.36
C THR A 13 7.37 13.52 -0.67
N LEU A 14 8.20 12.51 -0.93
CA LEU A 14 8.14 11.21 -0.26
C LEU A 14 9.21 11.14 0.83
N GLY A 15 8.79 10.94 2.08
CA GLY A 15 9.66 10.60 3.18
C GLY A 15 9.95 9.09 3.19
N HIS A 16 11.21 8.70 2.95
CA HIS A 16 11.67 7.32 3.05
C HIS A 16 12.27 7.08 4.42
N LEU A 17 11.51 6.45 5.32
CA LEU A 17 11.96 6.18 6.67
C LEU A 17 12.94 5.01 6.70
N TYR A 18 14.06 5.22 7.36
CA TYR A 18 15.10 4.22 7.61
C TYR A 18 15.65 3.52 6.35
N PRO A 19 16.08 4.31 5.32
CA PRO A 19 16.52 3.75 4.04
C PRO A 19 17.71 2.79 4.13
N ASP A 20 18.52 2.92 5.18
CA ASP A 20 19.71 2.09 5.40
C ASP A 20 19.38 0.82 6.20
N GLN A 21 18.39 0.85 7.09
CA GLN A 21 18.03 -0.24 7.98
C GLN A 21 16.88 -1.09 7.42
N LEU A 22 15.90 -0.46 6.77
CA LEU A 22 14.68 -1.09 6.30
C LEU A 22 14.56 -1.02 4.76
N ASN A 23 15.41 -1.75 4.05
CA ASN A 23 15.45 -1.76 2.59
C ASN A 23 15.78 -3.16 2.02
N LEU A 24 15.15 -4.19 2.60
CA LEU A 24 15.35 -5.57 2.16
C LEU A 24 14.38 -5.97 1.03
N TYR A 25 14.73 -7.06 0.36
CA TYR A 25 13.90 -7.72 -0.67
C TYR A 25 13.45 -6.82 -1.83
N GLY A 26 14.23 -5.78 -2.14
CA GLY A 26 13.94 -4.89 -3.27
C GLY A 26 12.90 -3.81 -2.98
N ASP A 27 12.60 -3.51 -1.72
CA ASP A 27 11.60 -2.49 -1.34
C ASP A 27 11.88 -1.10 -1.95
N ARG A 28 13.14 -0.78 -2.25
CA ARG A 28 13.52 0.41 -3.02
C ARG A 28 12.84 0.49 -4.39
N GLY A 29 12.47 -0.63 -4.97
CA GLY A 29 11.72 -0.67 -6.23
C GLY A 29 10.34 -0.01 -6.12
N ASN A 30 9.72 -0.01 -4.93
CA ASN A 30 8.47 0.71 -4.70
C ASN A 30 8.65 2.23 -4.89
N ILE A 31 9.73 2.78 -4.34
CA ILE A 31 10.07 4.21 -4.48
C ILE A 31 10.40 4.55 -5.93
N LEU A 32 11.16 3.69 -6.62
CA LEU A 32 11.48 3.88 -8.03
C LEU A 32 10.22 3.88 -8.90
N THR A 33 9.26 3.00 -8.61
CA THR A 33 7.97 2.95 -9.31
C THR A 33 7.18 4.24 -9.10
N LEU A 34 7.00 4.68 -7.86
CA LEU A 34 6.30 5.94 -7.56
C LEU A 34 6.95 7.12 -8.29
N ARG A 35 8.28 7.21 -8.21
CA ARG A 35 9.04 8.28 -8.87
C ARG A 35 8.87 8.27 -10.38
N GLN A 36 8.95 7.09 -11.01
CA GLN A 36 8.81 6.97 -12.46
C GLN A 36 7.39 7.27 -12.91
N ARG A 37 6.37 6.78 -12.18
CA ARG A 37 4.97 7.05 -12.50
C ARG A 37 4.63 8.53 -12.37
N CYS A 38 5.14 9.21 -11.35
CA CYS A 38 5.05 10.66 -11.21
C CYS A 38 5.73 11.37 -12.38
N GLN A 39 6.97 11.01 -12.68
CA GLN A 39 7.77 11.63 -13.76
C GLN A 39 7.09 11.51 -15.14
N ARG A 40 6.53 10.34 -15.46
CA ARG A 40 5.80 10.09 -16.73
C ARG A 40 4.54 10.97 -16.87
N ARG A 41 4.04 11.53 -15.77
CA ARG A 41 2.90 12.47 -15.72
C ARG A 41 3.30 13.92 -15.51
N GLY A 42 4.60 14.23 -15.55
CA GLY A 42 5.11 15.57 -15.30
C GLY A 42 5.02 16.02 -13.84
N ILE A 43 4.81 15.11 -12.90
CA ILE A 43 4.83 15.35 -11.46
C ILE A 43 6.28 15.21 -10.96
N GLU A 44 6.79 16.22 -10.25
CA GLU A 44 8.08 16.12 -9.57
C GLU A 44 7.91 15.36 -8.25
N LEU A 45 8.55 14.19 -8.09
CA LEU A 45 8.58 13.47 -6.81
C LEU A 45 9.98 13.58 -6.19
N ARG A 46 10.11 14.40 -5.13
CA ARG A 46 11.31 14.48 -4.31
C ARG A 46 11.29 13.36 -3.27
N VAL A 47 12.38 12.64 -3.15
CA VAL A 47 12.55 11.57 -2.14
C VAL A 47 13.56 12.04 -1.10
N VAL A 48 13.14 12.01 0.18
CA VAL A 48 13.97 12.42 1.32
C VAL A 48 14.13 11.24 2.26
N GLY A 49 15.38 10.82 2.50
CA GLY A 49 15.67 9.77 3.48
C GLY A 49 15.63 10.33 4.89
N LEU A 50 15.01 9.58 5.81
CA LEU A 50 14.93 9.86 7.25
C LEU A 50 15.53 8.68 8.00
N GLY A 51 16.79 8.83 8.42
CA GLY A 51 17.52 7.82 9.18
C GLY A 51 17.23 7.84 10.68
N ILE A 52 17.98 7.04 11.44
CA ILE A 52 17.97 7.08 12.91
C ILE A 52 18.45 8.46 13.38
N GLY A 53 17.75 9.06 14.34
CA GLY A 53 18.03 10.37 14.91
C GLY A 53 17.40 11.56 14.17
N ASP A 54 16.90 11.36 12.93
CA ASP A 54 16.20 12.42 12.20
C ASP A 54 14.78 12.59 12.75
N ALA A 55 14.33 13.85 12.88
CA ALA A 55 12.96 14.15 13.24
C ALA A 55 12.04 14.03 12.00
N LEU A 56 10.77 13.69 12.23
CA LEU A 56 9.74 13.71 11.21
C LEU A 56 8.81 14.91 11.42
N ALA A 57 8.96 15.92 10.56
CA ALA A 57 8.04 17.03 10.47
C ALA A 57 6.97 16.72 9.41
N PRO A 58 5.72 16.41 9.80
CA PRO A 58 4.72 15.90 8.86
C PRO A 58 4.40 16.86 7.70
N ASP A 59 4.48 18.17 7.94
CA ASP A 59 4.18 19.18 6.92
C ASP A 59 5.20 19.24 5.76
N GLU A 60 6.35 18.57 5.90
CA GLU A 60 7.38 18.52 4.86
C GLU A 60 7.17 17.40 3.84
N TYR A 61 6.18 16.53 4.07
CA TYR A 61 5.95 15.32 3.28
C TYR A 61 4.51 15.22 2.80
N ASP A 62 4.33 14.58 1.64
CA ASP A 62 3.04 14.30 1.04
C ASP A 62 2.71 12.79 1.09
N MET A 63 3.72 11.95 1.26
CA MET A 63 3.60 10.51 1.45
C MET A 63 4.81 9.95 2.19
N LEU A 64 4.63 8.81 2.87
CA LEU A 64 5.69 8.12 3.59
C LEU A 64 5.84 6.67 3.14
N PHE A 65 7.07 6.18 3.19
CA PHE A 65 7.40 4.79 2.91
C PHE A 65 8.32 4.21 3.99
N ILE A 66 7.98 3.01 4.49
CA ILE A 66 8.79 2.25 5.45
C ILE A 66 8.95 0.84 4.88
N GLY A 67 10.19 0.44 4.61
CA GLY A 67 10.50 -0.87 4.04
C GLY A 67 10.64 -1.99 5.07
N GLY A 68 11.06 -3.16 4.61
CA GLY A 68 11.34 -4.34 5.44
C GLY A 68 12.77 -4.43 5.93
N GLY A 69 12.97 -5.07 7.08
CA GLY A 69 14.27 -5.33 7.70
C GLY A 69 14.28 -6.65 8.46
N GLN A 70 15.49 -7.14 8.79
CA GLN A 70 15.63 -8.28 9.70
C GLN A 70 15.44 -7.81 11.15
N ASP A 71 15.19 -8.75 12.06
CA ASP A 71 14.96 -8.45 13.50
C ASP A 71 16.10 -7.61 14.10
N LYS A 72 17.35 -7.86 13.67
CA LYS A 72 18.53 -7.12 14.15
C LYS A 72 18.50 -5.64 13.76
N GLU A 73 18.07 -5.34 12.57
CA GLU A 73 17.92 -3.97 12.05
C GLU A 73 16.67 -3.28 12.59
N GLN A 74 15.62 -4.05 12.89
CA GLN A 74 14.37 -3.51 13.42
C GLN A 74 14.48 -2.99 14.86
N ALA A 75 15.28 -3.60 15.72
CA ALA A 75 15.36 -3.21 17.14
C ALA A 75 15.78 -1.74 17.36
N PRO A 76 16.88 -1.23 16.78
CA PRO A 76 17.24 0.18 16.91
C PRO A 76 16.23 1.10 16.22
N VAL A 77 15.58 0.64 15.12
CA VAL A 77 14.53 1.39 14.45
C VAL A 77 13.29 1.51 15.32
N ALA A 78 12.86 0.44 16.00
CA ALA A 78 11.71 0.47 16.90
C ALA A 78 11.87 1.53 18.00
N GLN A 79 13.08 1.62 18.58
CA GLN A 79 13.39 2.62 19.60
C GLN A 79 13.33 4.04 19.02
N ASP A 80 14.02 4.30 17.91
CA ASP A 80 14.03 5.62 17.25
C ASP A 80 12.65 6.03 16.74
N LEU A 81 11.91 5.08 16.17
CA LEU A 81 10.55 5.33 15.70
C LEU A 81 9.66 5.82 16.84
N HIS A 82 9.80 5.23 18.03
CA HIS A 82 9.05 5.62 19.21
C HIS A 82 9.51 6.97 19.78
N ASP A 83 10.81 7.19 19.89
CA ASP A 83 11.38 8.35 20.59
C ASP A 83 11.44 9.61 19.72
N MET A 84 11.67 9.46 18.41
CA MET A 84 11.94 10.58 17.51
C MET A 84 10.82 10.86 16.50
N LYS A 85 10.22 9.82 15.91
CA LYS A 85 9.30 9.97 14.77
C LYS A 85 7.83 9.71 15.09
N GLY A 86 7.55 9.04 16.23
CA GLY A 86 6.21 8.54 16.53
C GLY A 86 5.14 9.63 16.52
N ILE A 87 5.39 10.77 17.16
CA ILE A 87 4.44 11.89 17.20
C ILE A 87 4.18 12.44 15.79
N GLY A 88 5.25 12.68 15.02
CA GLY A 88 5.13 13.18 13.65
C GLY A 88 4.43 12.19 12.72
N LEU A 89 4.72 10.89 12.86
CA LEU A 89 4.09 9.85 12.06
C LEU A 89 2.60 9.70 12.39
N TRP A 90 2.23 9.72 13.67
CA TRP A 90 0.82 9.75 14.07
C TRP A 90 0.11 10.99 13.51
N ALA A 91 0.69 12.18 13.63
CA ALA A 91 0.10 13.41 13.09
C ALA A 91 -0.09 13.31 11.56
N ALA A 92 0.91 12.77 10.82
CA ALA A 92 0.80 12.55 9.38
C ALA A 92 -0.36 11.59 9.03
N ILE A 93 -0.48 10.48 9.73
CA ILE A 93 -1.54 9.48 9.49
C ILE A 93 -2.93 10.06 9.83
N GLU A 94 -3.05 10.78 10.95
CA GLU A 94 -4.32 11.42 11.33
C GLU A 94 -4.74 12.53 10.35
N ASP A 95 -3.80 13.10 9.62
CA ASP A 95 -4.04 14.06 8.53
C ASP A 95 -4.12 13.38 7.15
N ASP A 96 -4.53 12.12 7.12
CA ASP A 96 -4.78 11.31 5.92
C ASP A 96 -3.59 11.18 4.94
N MET A 97 -2.35 11.40 5.40
CA MET A 97 -1.16 11.19 4.57
C MET A 97 -1.04 9.71 4.19
N PRO A 98 -0.87 9.36 2.89
CA PRO A 98 -0.64 7.99 2.50
C PRO A 98 0.70 7.46 3.02
N VAL A 99 0.66 6.34 3.73
CA VAL A 99 1.82 5.64 4.29
C VAL A 99 1.81 4.20 3.82
N LEU A 100 2.88 3.77 3.16
CA LEU A 100 3.09 2.36 2.82
C LEU A 100 4.17 1.76 3.70
N ALA A 101 3.81 0.75 4.48
CA ALA A 101 4.70 0.03 5.39
C ALA A 101 4.80 -1.44 5.00
N VAL A 102 6.00 -1.91 4.66
CA VAL A 102 6.24 -3.27 4.17
C VAL A 102 6.98 -4.09 5.22
N CYS A 103 6.51 -5.29 5.50
CA CYS A 103 7.15 -6.32 6.33
C CYS A 103 7.58 -5.80 7.72
N GLY A 104 8.87 -5.51 7.92
CA GLY A 104 9.38 -4.95 9.17
C GLY A 104 8.73 -3.61 9.53
N GLY A 105 8.53 -2.74 8.55
CA GLY A 105 7.80 -1.49 8.73
C GLY A 105 6.35 -1.72 9.15
N TYR A 106 5.67 -2.69 8.54
CA TYR A 106 4.31 -3.08 8.94
C TYR A 106 4.28 -3.58 10.39
N GLN A 107 5.21 -4.44 10.78
CA GLN A 107 5.32 -4.97 12.15
C GLN A 107 5.53 -3.86 13.19
N LEU A 108 6.35 -2.85 12.87
CA LEU A 108 6.64 -1.72 13.76
C LEU A 108 5.50 -0.70 13.86
N LEU A 109 4.58 -0.70 12.91
CA LEU A 109 3.34 0.11 13.01
C LEU A 109 2.22 -0.59 13.77
N ALA A 110 2.33 -1.90 14.08
CA ALA A 110 1.43 -2.62 14.98
C ALA A 110 1.76 -2.29 16.47
N HIS A 111 1.08 -2.92 17.43
CA HIS A 111 1.34 -2.70 18.85
C HIS A 111 2.71 -3.19 19.29
N TYR A 112 3.10 -4.39 18.85
CA TYR A 112 4.40 -4.97 19.12
C TYR A 112 4.76 -6.08 18.14
N TYR A 113 6.05 -6.34 18.02
CA TYR A 113 6.60 -7.54 17.41
C TYR A 113 7.37 -8.35 18.43
N ARG A 114 6.96 -9.62 18.63
CA ARG A 114 7.69 -10.62 19.42
C ARG A 114 8.56 -11.46 18.51
N PRO A 115 9.89 -11.25 18.48
CA PRO A 115 10.80 -12.01 17.64
C PRO A 115 11.00 -13.45 18.17
N ALA A 116 11.68 -14.29 17.38
CA ALA A 116 12.02 -15.67 17.79
C ALA A 116 12.96 -15.71 19.00
N SER A 117 13.75 -14.67 19.20
CA SER A 117 14.68 -14.51 20.33
C SER A 117 14.85 -13.02 20.63
N GLY A 118 15.13 -12.70 21.90
CA GLY A 118 15.26 -11.32 22.36
C GLY A 118 13.95 -10.76 22.93
N PRO A 119 13.97 -9.50 23.36
CA PRO A 119 12.79 -8.84 23.92
C PRO A 119 11.76 -8.48 22.85
N ASP A 120 10.51 -8.30 23.27
CA ASP A 120 9.46 -7.76 22.43
C ASP A 120 9.87 -6.34 21.97
N MET A 121 9.70 -6.08 20.67
CA MET A 121 9.87 -4.75 20.09
C MET A 121 8.54 -4.02 20.12
N ARG A 122 8.49 -2.90 20.85
CA ARG A 122 7.30 -2.07 20.92
C ARG A 122 7.12 -1.34 19.60
N GLY A 123 5.92 -1.44 19.03
CA GLY A 123 5.51 -0.69 17.86
C GLY A 123 4.73 0.58 18.22
N LEU A 124 4.29 1.32 17.22
CA LEU A 124 3.51 2.55 17.41
C LEU A 124 2.03 2.33 17.68
N GLY A 125 1.47 1.15 17.38
CA GLY A 125 0.05 0.86 17.56
C GLY A 125 -0.87 1.59 16.57
N VAL A 126 -0.36 1.99 15.41
CA VAL A 126 -1.16 2.55 14.31
C VAL A 126 -2.21 1.53 13.86
N PHE A 127 -1.77 0.28 13.69
CA PHE A 127 -2.68 -0.83 13.45
C PHE A 127 -2.98 -1.53 14.78
N ASP A 128 -4.26 -1.74 15.08
CA ASP A 128 -4.68 -2.63 16.17
C ASP A 128 -4.37 -4.08 15.78
N ALA A 129 -3.11 -4.42 15.88
CA ALA A 129 -2.53 -5.69 15.48
C ALA A 129 -1.27 -5.99 16.31
N TRP A 130 -0.85 -7.24 16.31
CA TRP A 130 0.42 -7.66 16.91
C TRP A 130 1.05 -8.79 16.12
N THR A 131 2.37 -8.84 16.13
CA THR A 131 3.12 -9.87 15.41
C THR A 131 3.89 -10.76 16.38
N ILE A 132 3.82 -12.08 16.17
CA ILE A 132 4.49 -13.07 17.00
C ILE A 132 5.25 -14.05 16.09
N HIS A 133 6.55 -14.22 16.32
CA HIS A 133 7.32 -15.29 15.72
C HIS A 133 7.06 -16.60 16.46
N LYS A 134 6.52 -17.60 15.77
CA LYS A 134 6.14 -18.91 16.37
C LYS A 134 7.33 -19.81 16.73
N GLY A 135 8.54 -19.31 16.62
CA GLY A 135 9.78 -20.03 16.91
C GLY A 135 10.41 -20.70 15.68
N PRO A 136 11.68 -21.17 15.81
CA PRO A 136 12.47 -21.63 14.66
C PRO A 136 12.00 -22.96 14.06
N ARG A 137 11.12 -23.69 14.75
CA ARG A 137 10.56 -24.96 14.25
C ARG A 137 9.37 -24.76 13.29
N ILE A 138 8.77 -23.57 13.29
CA ILE A 138 7.64 -23.27 12.41
C ILE A 138 8.19 -22.65 11.11
N PRO A 139 7.85 -23.22 9.95
CA PRO A 139 8.29 -22.69 8.66
C PRO A 139 7.91 -21.21 8.50
N ARG A 140 8.80 -20.44 7.87
CA ARG A 140 8.50 -19.07 7.45
C ARG A 140 7.41 -19.10 6.38
N CYS A 141 6.63 -18.05 6.30
CA CYS A 141 5.78 -17.77 5.14
C CYS A 141 6.67 -17.30 4.00
N ILE A 142 6.89 -18.15 2.99
CA ILE A 142 7.72 -17.85 1.82
C ILE A 142 6.99 -18.29 0.57
N GLY A 143 6.83 -17.40 -0.38
CA GLY A 143 6.26 -17.73 -1.68
C GLY A 143 5.59 -16.56 -2.36
N ASN A 144 4.99 -16.85 -3.51
CA ASN A 144 4.14 -15.88 -4.18
C ASN A 144 2.82 -15.76 -3.39
N VAL A 145 2.33 -14.54 -3.28
CA VAL A 145 1.08 -14.20 -2.61
C VAL A 145 0.19 -13.36 -3.53
N ALA A 146 -1.09 -13.64 -3.51
CA ALA A 146 -2.12 -12.84 -4.18
C ALA A 146 -3.28 -12.62 -3.23
N ILE A 147 -3.79 -11.41 -3.22
CA ILE A 147 -4.93 -11.01 -2.39
C ILE A 147 -6.01 -10.35 -3.23
N ARG A 148 -7.26 -10.44 -2.79
CA ARG A 148 -8.36 -9.62 -3.27
C ARG A 148 -8.27 -8.25 -2.61
N TRP A 149 -8.28 -7.20 -3.40
CA TRP A 149 -8.24 -5.81 -2.97
C TRP A 149 -9.20 -4.99 -3.82
N HIS A 150 -10.28 -4.47 -3.22
CA HIS A 150 -11.28 -3.61 -3.88
C HIS A 150 -11.72 -4.08 -5.28
N GLY A 151 -12.21 -5.28 -5.42
CA GLY A 151 -12.64 -5.80 -6.72
C GLY A 151 -11.51 -6.23 -7.66
N SER A 152 -10.26 -5.80 -7.40
CA SER A 152 -9.05 -6.20 -8.12
C SER A 152 -8.19 -7.17 -7.31
N THR A 153 -6.95 -7.36 -7.73
CA THR A 153 -5.96 -8.18 -7.01
C THR A 153 -4.67 -7.41 -6.77
N LEU A 154 -3.98 -7.68 -5.64
CA LEU A 154 -2.59 -7.33 -5.47
C LEU A 154 -1.75 -8.60 -5.43
N VAL A 155 -0.61 -8.57 -6.10
CA VAL A 155 0.32 -9.70 -6.16
C VAL A 155 1.70 -9.31 -5.63
N GLY A 156 2.38 -10.25 -5.00
CA GLY A 156 3.71 -10.02 -4.46
C GLY A 156 4.42 -11.32 -4.09
N PHE A 157 5.47 -11.17 -3.31
CA PHE A 157 6.22 -12.26 -2.71
C PHE A 157 6.29 -12.04 -1.22
N GLU A 158 5.97 -13.04 -0.42
CA GLU A 158 6.05 -12.99 1.03
C GLU A 158 7.27 -13.75 1.54
N ASN A 159 7.97 -13.21 2.55
CA ASN A 159 9.06 -13.87 3.23
C ASN A 159 9.19 -13.37 4.67
N HIS A 160 8.35 -13.89 5.57
CA HIS A 160 8.36 -13.48 6.97
C HIS A 160 8.22 -14.66 7.93
N GLY A 161 8.81 -14.55 9.11
CA GLY A 161 8.70 -15.51 10.22
C GLY A 161 7.60 -15.15 11.21
N GLY A 162 7.33 -13.86 11.36
CA GLY A 162 6.25 -13.36 12.19
C GLY A 162 4.87 -13.74 11.68
N ARG A 163 3.93 -13.91 12.59
CA ARG A 163 2.50 -14.09 12.31
C ARG A 163 1.77 -12.90 12.90
N THR A 164 1.12 -12.13 12.06
CA THR A 164 0.38 -10.94 12.48
C THR A 164 -1.08 -11.29 12.70
N TYR A 165 -1.59 -10.90 13.83
CA TYR A 165 -2.98 -11.06 14.22
C TYR A 165 -3.63 -9.69 14.32
N LEU A 166 -4.75 -9.52 13.66
CA LEU A 166 -5.52 -8.29 13.69
C LEU A 166 -6.48 -8.32 14.89
N GLY A 167 -6.52 -7.22 15.63
CA GLY A 167 -7.58 -6.94 16.59
C GLY A 167 -8.82 -6.40 15.86
N THR A 168 -9.01 -5.09 15.94
CA THR A 168 -10.08 -4.38 15.21
C THR A 168 -9.60 -3.77 13.90
N ALA A 169 -8.29 -3.86 13.58
CA ALA A 169 -7.74 -3.34 12.34
C ALA A 169 -8.35 -4.06 11.13
N LYS A 170 -8.66 -3.31 10.08
CA LYS A 170 -9.14 -3.89 8.82
C LYS A 170 -7.95 -4.49 8.06
N PRO A 171 -8.09 -5.67 7.44
CA PRO A 171 -7.06 -6.20 6.56
C PRO A 171 -6.94 -5.34 5.28
N LEU A 172 -5.75 -5.30 4.69
CA LEU A 172 -5.54 -4.73 3.36
C LEU A 172 -6.33 -5.53 2.30
N GLY A 173 -6.37 -6.84 2.46
CA GLY A 173 -7.15 -7.69 1.57
C GLY A 173 -7.31 -9.11 2.06
N LYS A 174 -8.06 -9.90 1.28
CA LYS A 174 -8.31 -11.33 1.53
C LYS A 174 -7.34 -12.17 0.69
N VAL A 175 -6.66 -13.11 1.32
CA VAL A 175 -5.72 -14.02 0.64
C VAL A 175 -6.47 -14.92 -0.35
N LEU A 176 -6.06 -14.88 -1.60
CA LEU A 176 -6.47 -15.81 -2.65
C LEU A 176 -5.48 -16.97 -2.78
N LYS A 177 -4.20 -16.68 -2.62
CA LYS A 177 -3.09 -17.64 -2.62
C LYS A 177 -1.94 -17.08 -1.79
N GLY A 178 -1.25 -17.94 -1.05
CA GLY A 178 -0.16 -17.57 -0.15
C GLY A 178 -0.54 -17.76 1.31
N HIS A 179 0.22 -17.16 2.20
CA HIS A 179 0.07 -17.29 3.65
C HIS A 179 -0.59 -16.06 4.29
N GLY A 180 -0.33 -14.87 3.74
CA GLY A 180 -0.82 -13.62 4.31
C GLY A 180 -0.30 -13.34 5.71
N ASN A 181 -1.12 -12.71 6.54
CA ASN A 181 -0.73 -12.28 7.88
C ASN A 181 -0.20 -13.41 8.77
N ASN A 182 -0.86 -14.58 8.76
CA ASN A 182 -0.57 -15.63 9.77
C ASN A 182 -0.77 -17.06 9.27
N SER A 183 -1.20 -17.30 8.05
CA SER A 183 -1.57 -18.60 7.46
C SER A 183 -2.83 -19.25 8.07
N GLU A 184 -3.61 -18.52 8.86
CA GLU A 184 -4.72 -19.06 9.64
C GLU A 184 -6.08 -18.45 9.25
N ASP A 185 -6.14 -17.11 9.07
CA ASP A 185 -7.40 -16.37 8.91
C ASP A 185 -7.67 -15.84 7.50
N ALA A 186 -6.80 -16.16 6.55
CA ALA A 186 -6.87 -15.69 5.16
C ALA A 186 -6.90 -14.16 5.00
N THR A 187 -6.39 -13.42 5.98
CA THR A 187 -6.18 -11.97 5.87
C THR A 187 -4.75 -11.64 5.44
N GLU A 188 -4.56 -10.50 4.80
CA GLU A 188 -3.25 -9.95 4.51
C GLU A 188 -3.23 -8.46 4.78
N GLY A 189 -2.13 -8.01 5.42
CA GLY A 189 -1.89 -6.63 5.75
C GLY A 189 -2.84 -6.05 6.79
N ALA A 190 -2.75 -4.75 6.97
CA ALA A 190 -3.66 -3.95 7.79
C ALA A 190 -3.82 -2.55 7.20
N VAL A 191 -4.97 -1.94 7.47
CA VAL A 191 -5.28 -0.58 7.03
C VAL A 191 -5.80 0.23 8.21
N TYR A 192 -5.29 1.45 8.32
CA TYR A 192 -5.84 2.48 9.18
C TYR A 192 -5.75 3.82 8.45
N ARG A 193 -6.90 4.45 8.16
CA ARG A 193 -6.96 5.63 7.27
C ARG A 193 -6.22 5.36 5.96
N ASN A 194 -5.25 6.19 5.61
CA ASN A 194 -4.39 6.03 4.44
C ASN A 194 -3.03 5.36 4.77
N ALA A 195 -2.91 4.70 5.91
CA ALA A 195 -1.77 3.86 6.24
C ALA A 195 -2.05 2.41 5.85
N TYR A 196 -1.15 1.82 5.07
CA TYR A 196 -1.23 0.47 4.52
C TYR A 196 -0.02 -0.34 4.98
N GLY A 197 -0.26 -1.36 5.79
CA GLY A 197 0.73 -2.35 6.18
C GLY A 197 0.58 -3.62 5.35
N THR A 198 1.68 -4.25 4.92
CA THR A 198 1.62 -5.45 4.07
C THR A 198 2.86 -6.32 4.18
N TYR A 199 2.71 -7.63 3.92
CA TYR A 199 3.82 -8.55 3.70
C TYR A 199 4.16 -8.77 2.22
N LEU A 200 3.48 -8.11 1.30
CA LEU A 200 3.78 -8.20 -0.12
C LEU A 200 5.10 -7.48 -0.44
N HIS A 201 6.13 -8.26 -0.68
CA HIS A 201 7.48 -7.82 -1.05
C HIS A 201 7.80 -8.04 -2.54
N GLY A 202 9.11 -7.97 -2.82
CA GLY A 202 9.72 -8.16 -4.13
C GLY A 202 9.37 -7.00 -5.05
N SER A 203 9.36 -5.78 -4.48
CA SER A 203 8.76 -4.55 -5.00
C SER A 203 7.29 -4.77 -5.35
N LEU A 204 6.42 -4.43 -4.40
CA LEU A 204 4.96 -4.55 -4.56
C LEU A 204 4.46 -3.74 -5.76
N LEU A 205 4.82 -2.45 -5.82
CA LEU A 205 4.23 -1.48 -6.75
C LEU A 205 4.51 -1.72 -8.24
N PRO A 206 5.68 -2.24 -8.67
CA PRO A 206 5.93 -2.51 -10.10
C PRO A 206 4.95 -3.49 -10.74
N LYS A 207 4.39 -4.41 -9.97
CA LYS A 207 3.43 -5.41 -10.44
C LYS A 207 1.97 -5.06 -10.11
N ASN A 208 1.76 -3.92 -9.46
CA ASN A 208 0.45 -3.44 -9.04
C ASN A 208 0.33 -1.95 -9.38
N PRO A 209 0.29 -1.59 -10.68
CA PRO A 209 0.32 -0.20 -11.14
C PRO A 209 -0.89 0.59 -10.59
N HIS A 210 -2.05 -0.03 -10.49
CA HIS A 210 -3.26 0.56 -9.94
C HIS A 210 -3.11 0.94 -8.46
N PHE A 211 -2.41 0.13 -7.65
CA PHE A 211 -2.14 0.47 -6.25
C PHE A 211 -1.11 1.60 -6.12
N ALA A 212 -0.10 1.64 -7.01
CA ALA A 212 0.84 2.75 -7.07
C ALA A 212 0.14 4.07 -7.42
N ASP A 213 -0.76 4.06 -8.42
CA ASP A 213 -1.55 5.23 -8.81
C ASP A 213 -2.54 5.65 -7.73
N TYR A 214 -3.11 4.69 -7.01
CA TYR A 214 -3.95 4.97 -5.86
C TYR A 214 -3.21 5.75 -4.77
N LEU A 215 -2.00 5.33 -4.40
CA LEU A 215 -1.16 6.05 -3.42
C LEU A 215 -0.79 7.46 -3.89
N ILE A 216 -0.43 7.62 -5.18
CA ILE A 216 -0.16 8.94 -5.77
C ILE A 216 -1.42 9.81 -5.73
N SER A 217 -2.58 9.23 -6.04
CA SER A 217 -3.87 9.92 -6.02
C SER A 217 -4.20 10.45 -4.62
N LEU A 218 -4.00 9.65 -3.58
CA LEU A 218 -4.21 10.07 -2.19
C LEU A 218 -3.28 11.24 -1.80
N ALA A 219 -2.00 11.18 -2.19
CA ALA A 219 -1.05 12.25 -1.94
C ALA A 219 -1.46 13.54 -2.64
N LEU A 220 -1.84 13.48 -3.93
CA LEU A 220 -2.31 14.64 -4.67
C LEU A 220 -3.61 15.21 -4.10
N GLN A 221 -4.53 14.37 -3.70
CA GLN A 221 -5.80 14.80 -3.10
C GLN A 221 -5.56 15.54 -1.79
N ARG A 222 -4.74 14.99 -0.89
CA ARG A 222 -4.41 15.64 0.37
C ARG A 222 -3.72 16.99 0.16
N THR A 223 -2.73 17.04 -0.74
CA THR A 223 -1.89 18.23 -0.93
C THR A 223 -2.58 19.33 -1.73
N TYR A 224 -3.44 18.97 -2.69
CA TYR A 224 -3.95 19.94 -3.69
C TYR A 224 -5.47 20.08 -3.71
N SER A 225 -6.23 19.45 -2.82
CA SER A 225 -7.71 19.52 -2.81
C SER A 225 -8.25 20.95 -2.70
N SER A 226 -7.52 21.86 -2.04
CA SER A 226 -7.90 23.27 -1.91
C SER A 226 -7.49 24.16 -3.08
N THR A 227 -6.57 23.69 -3.95
CA THR A 227 -5.95 24.50 -5.00
C THR A 227 -6.30 24.06 -6.41
N LEU A 228 -6.55 22.78 -6.62
CA LEU A 228 -6.97 22.23 -7.91
C LEU A 228 -8.51 22.22 -8.04
N PRO A 229 -9.04 22.38 -9.25
CA PRO A 229 -10.47 22.35 -9.46
C PRO A 229 -11.05 20.97 -9.14
N PRO A 230 -12.31 20.89 -8.66
CA PRO A 230 -12.98 19.61 -8.37
C PRO A 230 -12.95 18.61 -9.52
N ALA A 231 -13.02 19.08 -10.76
CA ALA A 231 -12.94 18.22 -11.95
C ALA A 231 -11.63 17.41 -12.04
N PHE A 232 -10.55 17.87 -11.42
CA PHE A 232 -9.29 17.12 -11.33
C PHE A 232 -9.45 15.83 -10.53
N PHE A 233 -10.27 15.87 -9.48
CA PHE A 233 -10.50 14.74 -8.58
C PHE A 233 -11.63 13.82 -9.08
N GLY A 234 -12.44 14.26 -10.06
CA GLY A 234 -13.58 13.52 -10.58
C GLY A 234 -14.71 13.37 -9.55
N ASP A 235 -15.51 12.32 -9.69
CA ASP A 235 -16.64 12.04 -8.78
C ASP A 235 -16.20 11.61 -7.35
N GLN A 236 -14.93 11.67 -7.05
CA GLN A 236 -14.38 11.38 -5.72
C GLN A 236 -14.50 12.55 -4.73
N GLN A 237 -15.37 13.53 -4.99
CA GLN A 237 -15.74 14.53 -3.99
C GLN A 237 -16.43 13.82 -2.81
N HIS A 238 -15.65 13.35 -1.88
CA HIS A 238 -16.16 12.80 -0.65
C HIS A 238 -16.28 13.88 0.42
N ASN A 239 -17.48 14.01 0.92
CA ASN A 239 -17.85 14.63 2.18
C ASN A 239 -16.97 14.06 3.32
N GLY A 240 -15.72 14.49 3.48
CA GLY A 240 -14.91 14.23 4.66
C GLY A 240 -14.81 12.77 5.16
N ALA A 241 -15.24 11.80 4.35
CA ALA A 241 -15.17 10.38 4.67
C ALA A 241 -13.93 9.79 3.99
N THR A 242 -13.08 9.15 4.79
CA THR A 242 -12.09 8.19 4.29
C THR A 242 -12.76 7.22 3.31
N PRO A 243 -12.05 6.66 2.31
CA PRO A 243 -12.64 5.69 1.37
C PRO A 243 -13.20 4.41 2.04
N PHE A 244 -13.13 4.33 3.35
CA PHE A 244 -13.69 3.25 4.14
C PHE A 244 -14.81 3.82 5.04
N PRO A 245 -16.10 3.45 4.80
CA PRO A 245 -17.19 3.85 5.68
C PRO A 245 -17.01 3.28 7.09
N HIS A 246 -17.26 4.09 8.10
CA HIS A 246 -17.17 3.70 9.51
C HIS A 246 -18.37 2.87 10.00
N ASN A 247 -19.34 2.52 9.14
CA ASN A 247 -20.55 1.78 9.49
C ASN A 247 -20.55 0.35 8.91
N ARG A 248 -20.78 -0.64 9.77
CA ARG A 248 -20.77 -2.09 9.49
C ARG A 248 -21.80 -2.58 8.44
N GLY A 249 -22.73 -1.78 8.01
CA GLY A 249 -23.80 -2.18 7.06
C GLY A 249 -23.50 -1.85 5.59
N GLU A 250 -22.57 -0.90 5.32
CA GLU A 250 -22.20 -0.46 3.96
C GLU A 250 -20.84 -1.05 3.53
N GLU A 251 -20.24 -1.90 4.37
CA GLU A 251 -18.85 -2.37 4.24
C GLU A 251 -18.65 -3.38 3.09
N GLN A 252 -19.69 -4.17 2.77
CA GLN A 252 -19.55 -5.23 1.77
C GLN A 252 -19.47 -4.64 0.35
N ASP A 253 -20.34 -3.67 0.03
CA ASP A 253 -20.40 -3.07 -1.31
C ASP A 253 -19.21 -2.13 -1.60
N ALA A 254 -18.67 -1.47 -0.56
CA ALA A 254 -17.50 -0.59 -0.71
C ALA A 254 -16.18 -1.35 -0.89
N MET A 255 -16.09 -2.59 -0.40
CA MET A 255 -14.91 -3.46 -0.62
C MET A 255 -14.88 -4.08 -2.02
N ASP A 256 -16.00 -4.07 -2.74
CA ASP A 256 -16.12 -4.70 -4.06
C ASP A 256 -15.88 -3.72 -5.23
N ALA A 257 -15.81 -2.41 -4.96
CA ALA A 257 -15.53 -1.41 -6.00
C ALA A 257 -14.03 -1.06 -6.04
N GLU A 258 -13.42 -1.17 -7.23
CA GLU A 258 -12.06 -0.67 -7.45
C GLU A 258 -11.97 0.84 -7.18
N PRO A 259 -10.91 1.31 -6.47
CA PRO A 259 -10.66 2.74 -6.36
C PRO A 259 -10.43 3.31 -7.77
N LYS A 260 -11.25 4.25 -8.17
CA LYS A 260 -11.05 4.93 -9.45
C LYS A 260 -9.85 5.86 -9.35
N PRO A 261 -8.95 5.87 -10.36
CA PRO A 261 -7.89 6.86 -10.41
C PRO A 261 -8.49 8.27 -10.48
N LEU A 262 -7.75 9.27 -9.99
CA LEU A 262 -8.16 10.67 -10.14
C LEU A 262 -8.32 11.02 -11.63
N ALA A 263 -9.36 11.76 -11.98
CA ALA A 263 -9.63 12.16 -13.35
C ALA A 263 -8.47 12.97 -13.99
N GLY A 264 -7.77 13.77 -13.17
CA GLY A 264 -6.59 14.53 -13.60
C GLY A 264 -5.28 13.73 -13.65
N LEU A 265 -5.29 12.46 -13.23
CA LEU A 265 -4.12 11.59 -13.29
C LEU A 265 -4.14 10.84 -14.63
N ALA A 266 -3.37 11.34 -15.61
CA ALA A 266 -3.31 10.74 -16.95
C ALA A 266 -2.98 9.23 -16.89
N PRO A 267 -3.67 8.38 -17.65
CA PRO A 267 -3.35 6.96 -17.74
C PRO A 267 -1.94 6.77 -18.32
N LEU A 268 -1.27 5.69 -17.91
CA LEU A 268 0.01 5.28 -18.47
C LEU A 268 -0.16 3.99 -19.27
N ASP A 269 0.77 3.74 -20.18
CA ASP A 269 0.92 2.41 -20.75
C ASP A 269 1.53 1.48 -19.69
N ASP A 270 0.70 0.65 -19.11
CA ASP A 270 1.00 -0.32 -18.06
C ASP A 270 0.95 -1.77 -18.58
N THR A 271 1.12 -1.96 -19.90
CA THR A 271 1.05 -3.29 -20.55
C THR A 271 1.97 -4.29 -19.87
N LEU A 272 3.25 -3.94 -19.68
CA LEU A 272 4.23 -4.84 -19.06
C LEU A 272 3.92 -5.13 -17.58
N GLU A 273 3.43 -4.13 -16.85
CA GLU A 273 3.05 -4.26 -15.45
C GLU A 273 1.87 -5.23 -15.29
N TRP A 274 0.83 -5.09 -16.13
CA TRP A 274 -0.34 -5.97 -16.09
C TRP A 274 -0.04 -7.37 -16.62
N GLU A 275 0.81 -7.52 -17.65
CA GLU A 275 1.29 -8.83 -18.10
C GLU A 275 2.08 -9.55 -17.01
N ALA A 276 2.95 -8.83 -16.29
CA ALA A 276 3.70 -9.39 -15.16
C ALA A 276 2.78 -9.78 -13.99
N HIS A 277 1.76 -8.98 -13.70
CA HIS A 277 0.72 -9.25 -12.72
C HIS A 277 -0.05 -10.53 -13.07
N ALA A 278 -0.61 -10.60 -14.27
CA ALA A 278 -1.37 -11.74 -14.75
C ALA A 278 -0.53 -13.03 -14.80
N SER A 279 0.70 -12.95 -15.29
CA SER A 279 1.63 -14.09 -15.32
C SER A 279 1.90 -14.66 -13.91
N LEU A 280 1.96 -13.79 -12.89
CA LEU A 280 2.13 -14.25 -11.52
C LEU A 280 0.87 -14.95 -10.99
N LEU A 281 -0.31 -14.42 -11.30
CA LEU A 281 -1.60 -15.07 -10.97
C LEU A 281 -1.73 -16.45 -11.63
N GLU A 282 -1.37 -16.56 -12.92
CA GLU A 282 -1.37 -17.84 -13.64
C GLU A 282 -0.46 -18.88 -12.99
N ARG A 283 0.77 -18.50 -12.63
CA ARG A 283 1.72 -19.37 -11.91
C ARG A 283 1.20 -19.85 -10.57
N MET A 284 0.29 -19.11 -9.96
CA MET A 284 -0.39 -19.48 -8.72
C MET A 284 -1.67 -20.30 -8.95
N GLY A 285 -2.07 -20.55 -10.22
CA GLY A 285 -3.30 -21.25 -10.59
C GLY A 285 -4.56 -20.41 -10.49
N LEU A 286 -4.44 -19.09 -10.44
CA LEU A 286 -5.54 -18.13 -10.34
C LEU A 286 -5.95 -17.59 -11.74
N TYR A 287 -6.30 -18.49 -12.65
CA TYR A 287 -6.51 -18.17 -14.08
C TYR A 287 -7.61 -17.12 -14.32
N ASN A 288 -8.73 -17.21 -13.61
CA ASN A 288 -9.82 -16.23 -13.76
C ASN A 288 -9.35 -14.83 -13.35
N ALA A 289 -8.64 -14.72 -12.23
CA ALA A 289 -8.08 -13.44 -11.77
C ALA A 289 -7.02 -12.90 -12.75
N ALA A 290 -6.24 -13.78 -13.41
CA ALA A 290 -5.29 -13.37 -14.43
C ALA A 290 -5.99 -12.79 -15.67
N VAL A 291 -7.08 -13.41 -16.12
CA VAL A 291 -7.92 -12.88 -17.21
C VAL A 291 -8.52 -11.53 -16.83
N ASP A 292 -9.04 -11.40 -15.60
CA ASP A 292 -9.60 -10.13 -15.13
C ASP A 292 -8.54 -9.02 -15.08
N ALA A 293 -7.31 -9.33 -14.65
CA ALA A 293 -6.20 -8.39 -14.66
C ALA A 293 -5.85 -7.88 -16.06
N LEU A 294 -5.89 -8.76 -17.09
CA LEU A 294 -5.60 -8.37 -18.47
C LEU A 294 -6.70 -7.49 -19.10
N ARG A 295 -7.90 -7.45 -18.53
CA ARG A 295 -8.96 -6.52 -18.99
C ARG A 295 -8.58 -5.05 -18.83
N HIS A 296 -7.65 -4.73 -17.93
CA HIS A 296 -7.10 -3.37 -17.83
C HIS A 296 -6.33 -2.93 -19.09
N LEU A 297 -5.94 -3.88 -19.95
CA LEU A 297 -5.28 -3.61 -21.24
C LEU A 297 -6.28 -3.38 -22.39
N GLU A 298 -7.56 -3.71 -22.18
CA GLU A 298 -8.58 -3.50 -23.21
C GLU A 298 -8.93 -2.00 -23.31
N PRO A 299 -9.15 -1.46 -24.53
CA PRO A 299 -9.62 -0.10 -24.68
C PRO A 299 -10.90 0.14 -23.87
N ALA A 300 -11.04 1.33 -23.29
CA ALA A 300 -12.18 1.68 -22.43
C ALA A 300 -13.56 1.47 -23.10
N GLU A 301 -13.63 1.45 -24.44
CA GLU A 301 -14.83 1.15 -25.21
C GLU A 301 -15.21 -0.34 -25.17
N ALA A 302 -14.24 -1.26 -25.06
CA ALA A 302 -14.49 -2.70 -24.98
C ALA A 302 -14.97 -3.14 -23.58
N GLN A 303 -14.66 -2.39 -22.54
CA GLN A 303 -15.06 -2.68 -21.15
C GLN A 303 -16.54 -2.42 -20.86
N ARG A 304 -17.32 -1.85 -21.82
CA ARG A 304 -18.74 -1.50 -21.69
C ARG A 304 -19.71 -2.54 -22.23
N VAL A 305 -19.31 -3.80 -22.42
CA VAL A 305 -20.25 -4.84 -22.88
C VAL A 305 -21.12 -5.30 -21.71
N PRO A 306 -22.46 -5.13 -21.78
CA PRO A 306 -23.38 -5.59 -20.73
C PRO A 306 -23.35 -7.11 -20.65
N THR A 307 -23.22 -7.66 -19.45
CA THR A 307 -23.59 -9.04 -19.16
C THR A 307 -25.11 -9.21 -19.24
N GLU A 308 -25.67 -9.23 -20.44
CA GLU A 308 -26.99 -9.77 -20.71
C GLU A 308 -26.83 -10.87 -21.75
N ARG A 309 -26.77 -12.09 -21.30
CA ARG A 309 -27.34 -13.25 -21.97
C ARG A 309 -28.07 -14.09 -20.95
N SER A 310 -29.31 -13.69 -20.71
CA SER A 310 -30.38 -14.63 -20.37
C SER A 310 -30.57 -15.59 -21.55
N LEU A 311 -30.49 -16.89 -21.26
CA LEU A 311 -31.32 -17.93 -21.83
C LEU A 311 -31.54 -18.97 -20.79
#